data_449a37542f4812378c0d5fa2f82f940b
#
_entry.id   449a37542f4812378c0d5fa2f82f940b
#
_cell.length_a   1.000
_cell.length_b   1.000
_cell.length_c   1.000
_cell.angle_alpha   90.00
_cell.angle_beta   90.00
_cell.angle_gamma   90.00
#
_symmetry.space_group_name_H-M   'P 1'
#
loop_
_entity.id
_entity.type
_entity.pdbx_description
1 polymer ?
#
loop_
_entity_poly.entity_id
_entity_poly.type
_entity_poly.pdbx_seq_one_letter_code
_entity_poly.pdbx_strand_id
1 'polypeptide(L)'
;MVIKDGGVPRNADENAGRNTVAQAREEGWFRGAGGLSLFRRAWRPAGAPRAVLINVHGLGDHSGLYPALVEHFTARGLVVHAPDVRGNGRSHGQRAYVERWDEYREDLGCFLGAVRSEEPGLPIFLLGNSLGGLIVLDYALHHPEGIQGVIAASPPLGRLGVPAPLLALGRVLSRLWPRFSLRTGMDLSGLARDPAVIETVLADPLFHRVGTARLSTEVTAAIARVQQAAPRFPLPLLLLHGSADRMVRPEGSRAFAARVGHPDRELREYAGAYHVLFADLDRERVLTDVERWIADRL
;
A
#
# COMPACT_ATOMS: atom_id res chain seq x y z
N MET A 1 16.32 -67.61 -17.32
CA MET A 1 14.98 -67.50 -16.67
C MET A 1 14.71 -66.04 -16.46
N VAL A 2 13.90 -65.48 -17.38
CA VAL A 2 13.60 -64.05 -17.51
C VAL A 2 12.40 -63.75 -16.62
N ILE A 3 12.48 -62.77 -15.75
CA ILE A 3 11.35 -62.24 -15.01
C ILE A 3 11.10 -60.81 -15.53
N LYS A 4 9.86 -60.64 -16.03
CA LYS A 4 9.35 -59.41 -16.67
C LYS A 4 9.06 -58.31 -15.68
N ASP A 5 9.31 -57.09 -16.12
CA ASP A 5 8.89 -55.82 -15.54
C ASP A 5 7.38 -55.74 -15.33
N GLY A 6 6.99 -55.32 -14.11
CA GLY A 6 5.63 -54.89 -13.78
C GLY A 6 5.53 -53.38 -13.82
N GLY A 7 4.96 -52.82 -14.91
CA GLY A 7 4.71 -51.40 -15.06
C GLY A 7 3.64 -50.92 -14.10
N VAL A 8 3.94 -49.86 -13.39
CA VAL A 8 2.96 -49.03 -12.63
C VAL A 8 2.27 -48.08 -13.60
N PRO A 9 0.93 -47.98 -13.62
CA PRO A 9 0.24 -47.03 -14.49
C PRO A 9 0.47 -45.59 -13.99
N ARG A 10 0.94 -44.74 -14.89
CA ARG A 10 0.94 -43.31 -14.74
C ARG A 10 -0.52 -42.79 -14.82
N ASN A 11 -1.05 -42.30 -13.73
CA ASN A 11 -2.23 -41.45 -13.80
C ASN A 11 -1.81 -40.12 -14.39
N ALA A 12 -2.16 -39.93 -15.65
CA ALA A 12 -2.18 -38.64 -16.33
C ALA A 12 -3.50 -37.91 -16.02
N ASP A 13 -3.38 -36.60 -15.91
CA ASP A 13 -4.43 -35.61 -16.14
C ASP A 13 -5.63 -35.53 -15.17
N GLU A 14 -5.36 -34.84 -14.05
CA GLU A 14 -6.37 -33.97 -13.42
C GLU A 14 -5.73 -32.66 -12.99
N ASN A 15 -5.37 -31.81 -13.92
CA ASN A 15 -5.14 -30.38 -13.67
C ASN A 15 -5.25 -29.53 -14.95
N ALA A 16 -6.30 -29.79 -15.74
CA ALA A 16 -6.68 -28.95 -16.86
C ALA A 16 -7.79 -27.99 -16.39
N GLY A 17 -7.44 -26.75 -16.02
CA GLY A 17 -8.48 -25.75 -15.73
C GLY A 17 -8.07 -24.52 -14.95
N ARG A 18 -6.82 -24.11 -14.93
CA ARG A 18 -6.45 -22.73 -14.58
C ARG A 18 -5.60 -22.14 -15.69
N ASN A 19 -6.29 -21.50 -16.63
CA ASN A 19 -5.64 -20.64 -17.60
C ASN A 19 -5.19 -19.36 -16.88
N THR A 20 -4.12 -19.45 -16.08
CA THR A 20 -3.42 -18.28 -15.55
C THR A 20 -2.69 -17.66 -16.72
N VAL A 21 -3.31 -16.64 -17.31
CA VAL A 21 -2.60 -15.73 -18.23
C VAL A 21 -1.37 -15.26 -17.47
N ALA A 22 -0.19 -15.68 -17.90
CA ALA A 22 1.06 -15.31 -17.27
C ALA A 22 1.20 -13.79 -17.37
N GLN A 23 1.00 -13.11 -16.25
CA GLN A 23 1.21 -11.67 -16.15
C GLN A 23 2.70 -11.42 -16.26
N ALA A 24 3.10 -10.60 -17.25
CA ALA A 24 4.49 -10.19 -17.38
C ALA A 24 4.85 -9.34 -16.15
N ARG A 25 5.71 -9.88 -15.28
CA ARG A 25 6.22 -9.19 -14.09
C ARG A 25 7.58 -8.59 -14.41
N GLU A 26 7.71 -7.29 -14.20
CA GLU A 26 8.96 -6.56 -14.34
C GLU A 26 9.46 -6.11 -12.96
N GLU A 27 10.75 -6.25 -12.70
CA GLU A 27 11.42 -5.78 -11.49
C GLU A 27 12.55 -4.81 -11.89
N GLY A 28 12.73 -3.77 -11.10
CA GLY A 28 13.74 -2.76 -11.40
C GLY A 28 14.02 -1.85 -10.20
N TRP A 29 14.81 -0.82 -10.49
CA TRP A 29 15.23 0.16 -9.52
C TRP A 29 15.03 1.57 -10.09
N PHE A 30 14.75 2.51 -9.21
CA PHE A 30 14.72 3.93 -9.53
C PHE A 30 15.47 4.74 -8.46
N ARG A 31 15.78 5.98 -8.75
CA ARG A 31 16.41 6.91 -7.82
C ARG A 31 15.36 7.76 -7.13
N GLY A 32 15.25 7.64 -5.82
CA GLY A 32 14.41 8.47 -4.96
C GLY A 32 15.18 9.69 -4.43
N ALA A 33 14.59 10.34 -3.45
CA ALA A 33 15.16 11.50 -2.76
C ALA A 33 16.58 11.23 -2.25
N GLY A 34 17.47 12.20 -2.44
CA GLY A 34 18.88 12.05 -2.08
C GLY A 34 19.64 11.00 -2.91
N GLY A 35 19.10 10.55 -4.04
CA GLY A 35 19.71 9.54 -4.90
C GLY A 35 19.62 8.11 -4.36
N LEU A 36 18.78 7.87 -3.33
CA LEU A 36 18.59 6.54 -2.76
C LEU A 36 18.04 5.56 -3.79
N SER A 37 18.63 4.36 -3.91
CA SER A 37 18.10 3.32 -4.79
C SER A 37 16.88 2.67 -4.17
N LEU A 38 15.75 2.74 -4.86
CA LEU A 38 14.48 2.17 -4.45
C LEU A 38 14.05 1.09 -5.45
N PHE A 39 13.54 0.00 -4.91
CA PHE A 39 13.09 -1.14 -5.69
C PHE A 39 11.66 -0.93 -6.15
N ARG A 40 11.29 -1.48 -7.32
CA ARG A 40 9.94 -1.44 -7.87
C ARG A 40 9.56 -2.72 -8.58
N ARG A 41 8.27 -2.94 -8.68
CA ARG A 41 7.64 -3.96 -9.53
C ARG A 41 6.61 -3.32 -10.45
N ALA A 42 6.43 -3.94 -11.62
CA ALA A 42 5.30 -3.64 -12.50
C ALA A 42 4.68 -4.95 -13.00
N TRP A 43 3.39 -4.94 -13.23
CA TRP A 43 2.63 -6.05 -13.82
C TRP A 43 1.73 -5.50 -14.90
N ARG A 44 1.77 -6.13 -16.07
CA ARG A 44 1.05 -5.68 -17.25
C ARG A 44 -0.15 -6.56 -17.58
N PRO A 45 -1.25 -5.99 -18.08
CA PRO A 45 -2.34 -6.76 -18.67
C PRO A 45 -1.91 -7.46 -19.96
N ALA A 46 -2.64 -8.51 -20.36
CA ALA A 46 -2.37 -9.23 -21.61
C ALA A 46 -2.65 -8.39 -22.88
N GLY A 47 -3.55 -7.40 -22.77
CA GLY A 47 -3.91 -6.50 -23.87
C GLY A 47 -3.41 -5.08 -23.69
N ALA A 48 -3.90 -4.17 -24.57
CA ALA A 48 -3.60 -2.74 -24.44
C ALA A 48 -4.09 -2.20 -23.10
N PRO A 49 -3.22 -1.49 -22.33
CA PRO A 49 -3.61 -0.95 -21.05
C PRO A 49 -4.58 0.22 -21.17
N ARG A 50 -5.50 0.35 -20.21
CA ARG A 50 -6.49 1.43 -20.13
C ARG A 50 -6.11 2.52 -19.14
N ALA A 51 -5.37 2.14 -18.09
CA ALA A 51 -4.95 3.02 -17.01
C ALA A 51 -3.78 2.42 -16.25
N VAL A 52 -3.18 3.23 -15.40
CA VAL A 52 -2.15 2.86 -14.45
C VAL A 52 -2.71 2.91 -13.03
N LEU A 53 -2.46 1.87 -12.24
CA LEU A 53 -2.68 1.86 -10.81
C LEU A 53 -1.32 1.80 -10.10
N ILE A 54 -0.98 2.82 -9.32
CA ILE A 54 0.20 2.81 -8.47
C ILE A 54 -0.20 2.38 -7.07
N ASN A 55 0.33 1.25 -6.59
CA ASN A 55 0.06 0.72 -5.26
C ASN A 55 1.23 1.00 -4.30
N VAL A 56 1.01 1.84 -3.29
CA VAL A 56 1.97 2.19 -2.24
C VAL A 56 1.62 1.44 -0.96
N HIS A 57 2.51 0.54 -0.55
CA HIS A 57 2.31 -0.34 0.60
C HIS A 57 2.47 0.34 1.97
N GLY A 58 2.13 -0.37 3.05
CA GLY A 58 2.21 0.08 4.44
C GLY A 58 3.59 -0.04 5.08
N LEU A 59 3.68 0.35 6.36
CA LEU A 59 4.90 0.23 7.16
C LEU A 59 5.26 -1.25 7.40
N GLY A 60 6.51 -1.60 7.16
CA GLY A 60 7.02 -2.95 7.35
C GLY A 60 6.67 -3.93 6.23
N ASP A 61 5.85 -3.52 5.31
CA ASP A 61 5.33 -4.23 4.16
C ASP A 61 6.22 -4.06 2.92
N HIS A 62 5.84 -4.61 1.77
CA HIS A 62 6.51 -4.40 0.48
C HIS A 62 5.58 -4.70 -0.71
N SER A 63 5.96 -4.29 -1.91
CA SER A 63 5.18 -4.41 -3.14
C SER A 63 4.75 -5.84 -3.51
N GLY A 64 5.37 -6.87 -2.96
CA GLY A 64 5.08 -8.28 -3.25
C GLY A 64 3.91 -8.87 -2.48
N LEU A 65 3.38 -8.20 -1.45
CA LEU A 65 2.32 -8.75 -0.58
C LEU A 65 0.89 -8.44 -1.06
N TYR A 66 0.71 -8.05 -2.35
CA TYR A 66 -0.59 -7.68 -2.93
C TYR A 66 -1.01 -8.53 -4.14
N PRO A 67 -0.86 -9.88 -4.14
CA PRO A 67 -1.12 -10.69 -5.33
C PRO A 67 -2.56 -10.61 -5.82
N ALA A 68 -3.56 -10.64 -4.92
CA ALA A 68 -4.96 -10.53 -5.30
C ALA A 68 -5.31 -9.19 -5.96
N LEU A 69 -4.74 -8.08 -5.47
CA LEU A 69 -4.90 -6.75 -6.06
C LEU A 69 -4.29 -6.73 -7.47
N VAL A 70 -3.08 -7.23 -7.63
CA VAL A 70 -2.37 -7.27 -8.91
C VAL A 70 -3.16 -8.09 -9.93
N GLU A 71 -3.56 -9.30 -9.57
CA GLU A 71 -4.34 -10.20 -10.43
C GLU A 71 -5.66 -9.55 -10.87
N HIS A 72 -6.39 -8.98 -9.91
CA HIS A 72 -7.68 -8.34 -10.16
C HIS A 72 -7.57 -7.20 -11.18
N PHE A 73 -6.63 -6.27 -10.99
CA PHE A 73 -6.55 -5.07 -11.83
C PHE A 73 -5.85 -5.32 -13.17
N THR A 74 -4.86 -6.22 -13.24
CA THR A 74 -4.26 -6.58 -14.53
C THR A 74 -5.24 -7.33 -15.42
N ALA A 75 -6.07 -8.22 -14.87
CA ALA A 75 -7.15 -8.87 -15.63
C ALA A 75 -8.19 -7.88 -16.19
N ARG A 76 -8.23 -6.67 -15.65
CA ARG A 76 -9.15 -5.58 -16.08
C ARG A 76 -8.49 -4.49 -16.92
N GLY A 77 -7.29 -4.77 -17.41
CA GLY A 77 -6.58 -3.90 -18.34
C GLY A 77 -5.83 -2.74 -17.67
N LEU A 78 -5.52 -2.83 -16.37
CA LEU A 78 -4.66 -1.84 -15.73
C LEU A 78 -3.22 -2.34 -15.65
N VAL A 79 -2.26 -1.45 -15.90
CA VAL A 79 -0.88 -1.69 -15.48
C VAL A 79 -0.80 -1.38 -13.99
N VAL A 80 -0.28 -2.32 -13.20
CA VAL A 80 -0.05 -2.11 -11.77
C VAL A 80 1.43 -1.87 -11.54
N HIS A 81 1.77 -0.69 -11.01
CA HIS A 81 3.11 -0.35 -10.57
C HIS A 81 3.16 -0.26 -9.04
N ALA A 82 4.19 -0.81 -8.43
CA ALA A 82 4.34 -0.78 -6.97
C ALA A 82 5.82 -0.59 -6.57
N PRO A 83 6.18 0.53 -5.94
CA PRO A 83 7.49 0.71 -5.35
C PRO A 83 7.56 -0.01 -3.99
N ASP A 84 8.74 -0.49 -3.61
CA ASP A 84 9.05 -0.72 -2.20
C ASP A 84 9.43 0.64 -1.58
N VAL A 85 8.66 1.09 -0.61
CA VAL A 85 8.89 2.36 0.10
C VAL A 85 10.25 2.33 0.78
N ARG A 86 10.97 3.48 0.81
CA ARG A 86 12.31 3.58 1.44
C ARG A 86 12.38 2.86 2.77
N GLY A 87 13.45 2.09 2.99
CA GLY A 87 13.65 1.31 4.20
C GLY A 87 12.72 0.09 4.34
N ASN A 88 11.98 -0.30 3.30
CA ASN A 88 11.10 -1.47 3.32
C ASN A 88 11.41 -2.39 2.14
N GLY A 89 10.95 -3.64 2.22
CA GLY A 89 11.15 -4.62 1.17
C GLY A 89 12.62 -4.74 0.75
N ARG A 90 12.87 -4.57 -0.55
CA ARG A 90 14.21 -4.57 -1.17
C ARG A 90 14.80 -3.16 -1.31
N SER A 91 14.03 -2.10 -1.08
CA SER A 91 14.52 -0.73 -1.16
C SER A 91 15.58 -0.44 -0.11
N HIS A 92 16.57 0.37 -0.52
CA HIS A 92 17.61 0.82 0.40
C HIS A 92 17.04 1.77 1.48
N GLY A 93 17.88 2.06 2.47
CA GLY A 93 17.53 2.87 3.63
C GLY A 93 17.41 2.05 4.90
N GLN A 94 17.45 2.73 6.02
CA GLN A 94 17.23 2.10 7.33
C GLN A 94 15.74 1.76 7.49
N ARG A 95 15.44 0.57 8.01
CA ARG A 95 14.07 0.13 8.31
C ARG A 95 13.34 1.16 9.15
N ALA A 96 12.14 1.55 8.70
CA ALA A 96 11.25 2.51 9.37
C ALA A 96 11.93 3.85 9.74
N TYR A 97 12.79 4.37 8.89
CA TYR A 97 13.45 5.64 9.10
C TYR A 97 13.30 6.59 7.92
N VAL A 98 12.97 7.82 8.22
CA VAL A 98 13.09 8.99 7.35
C VAL A 98 13.74 10.12 8.13
N GLU A 99 14.52 10.96 7.50
CA GLU A 99 15.02 12.19 8.15
C GLU A 99 13.90 13.22 8.26
N ARG A 100 13.07 13.32 7.23
CA ARG A 100 11.88 14.19 7.15
C ARG A 100 10.79 13.51 6.33
N TRP A 101 9.55 13.80 6.63
CA TRP A 101 8.38 13.23 5.93
C TRP A 101 8.43 13.48 4.42
N ASP A 102 8.94 14.63 4.00
CA ASP A 102 9.03 15.05 2.60
C ASP A 102 9.78 14.04 1.72
N GLU A 103 10.70 13.26 2.29
CA GLU A 103 11.41 12.22 1.54
C GLU A 103 10.48 11.16 0.95
N TYR A 104 9.36 10.81 1.62
CA TYR A 104 8.35 9.92 1.05
C TYR A 104 7.64 10.56 -0.14
N ARG A 105 7.32 11.85 -0.05
CA ARG A 105 6.68 12.60 -1.13
C ARG A 105 7.61 12.76 -2.33
N GLU A 106 8.87 13.08 -2.10
CA GLU A 106 9.89 13.18 -3.12
C GLU A 106 10.13 11.82 -3.81
N ASP A 107 10.21 10.70 -3.06
CA ASP A 107 10.33 9.35 -3.61
C ASP A 107 9.15 9.00 -4.52
N LEU A 108 7.93 9.28 -4.07
CA LEU A 108 6.74 9.02 -4.88
C LEU A 108 6.72 9.89 -6.14
N GLY A 109 7.19 11.13 -6.05
CA GLY A 109 7.36 12.03 -7.21
C GLY A 109 8.36 11.50 -8.23
N CYS A 110 9.52 11.03 -7.78
CA CYS A 110 10.51 10.39 -8.65
C CYS A 110 9.93 9.12 -9.31
N PHE A 111 9.21 8.31 -8.54
CA PHE A 111 8.57 7.12 -9.06
C PHE A 111 7.50 7.43 -10.11
N LEU A 112 6.62 8.39 -9.84
CA LEU A 112 5.61 8.85 -10.79
C LEU A 112 6.22 9.40 -12.08
N GLY A 113 7.35 10.13 -11.99
CA GLY A 113 8.09 10.57 -13.15
C GLY A 113 8.55 9.43 -14.05
N ALA A 114 9.09 8.36 -13.45
CA ALA A 114 9.48 7.15 -14.18
C ALA A 114 8.27 6.45 -14.82
N VAL A 115 7.18 6.27 -14.05
CA VAL A 115 5.96 5.63 -14.55
C VAL A 115 5.34 6.42 -15.71
N ARG A 116 5.26 7.75 -15.62
CA ARG A 116 4.75 8.61 -16.71
C ARG A 116 5.56 8.48 -18.01
N SER A 117 6.86 8.27 -17.88
CA SER A 117 7.74 8.06 -19.03
C SER A 117 7.55 6.68 -19.66
N GLU A 118 7.20 5.66 -18.87
CA GLU A 118 6.96 4.28 -19.31
C GLU A 118 5.55 4.08 -19.87
N GLU A 119 4.57 4.83 -19.35
CA GLU A 119 3.13 4.71 -19.66
C GLU A 119 2.58 6.06 -20.18
N PRO A 120 3.07 6.60 -21.29
CA PRO A 120 2.68 7.92 -21.76
C PRO A 120 1.20 7.98 -22.12
N GLY A 121 0.51 9.01 -21.64
CA GLY A 121 -0.89 9.29 -21.94
C GLY A 121 -1.92 8.45 -21.19
N LEU A 122 -1.53 7.47 -20.39
CA LEU A 122 -2.47 6.71 -19.58
C LEU A 122 -2.88 7.49 -18.32
N PRO A 123 -4.18 7.47 -17.93
CA PRO A 123 -4.64 8.01 -16.66
C PRO A 123 -4.04 7.23 -15.50
N ILE A 124 -3.56 7.96 -14.47
CA ILE A 124 -2.89 7.40 -13.30
C ILE A 124 -3.77 7.53 -12.06
N PHE A 125 -4.01 6.41 -11.38
CA PHE A 125 -4.63 6.36 -10.06
C PHE A 125 -3.59 6.00 -9.00
N LEU A 126 -3.62 6.69 -7.86
CA LEU A 126 -2.82 6.34 -6.68
C LEU A 126 -3.66 5.53 -5.72
N LEU A 127 -3.14 4.38 -5.31
CA LEU A 127 -3.68 3.57 -4.22
C LEU A 127 -2.62 3.45 -3.14
N GLY A 128 -2.98 3.71 -1.89
CA GLY A 128 -2.09 3.52 -0.76
C GLY A 128 -2.77 2.76 0.37
N ASN A 129 -2.03 1.82 0.98
CA ASN A 129 -2.49 1.08 2.16
C ASN A 129 -1.78 1.57 3.42
N SER A 130 -2.51 1.82 4.51
CA SER A 130 -1.95 2.21 5.80
C SER A 130 -1.01 3.42 5.68
N LEU A 131 0.28 3.31 6.03
CA LEU A 131 1.28 4.36 5.81
C LEU A 131 1.31 4.83 4.36
N GLY A 132 1.20 3.92 3.40
CA GLY A 132 1.09 4.24 1.98
C GLY A 132 -0.12 5.12 1.68
N GLY A 133 -1.24 4.87 2.36
CA GLY A 133 -2.44 5.71 2.28
C GLY A 133 -2.17 7.16 2.73
N LEU A 134 -1.43 7.35 3.81
CA LEU A 134 -1.03 8.69 4.27
C LEU A 134 -0.06 9.35 3.26
N ILE A 135 0.87 8.57 2.69
CA ILE A 135 1.83 9.07 1.69
C ILE A 135 1.11 9.57 0.44
N VAL A 136 0.17 8.79 -0.14
CA VAL A 136 -0.55 9.21 -1.35
C VAL A 136 -1.49 10.39 -1.11
N LEU A 137 -2.09 10.50 0.08
CA LEU A 137 -2.90 11.66 0.46
C LEU A 137 -2.05 12.92 0.58
N ASP A 138 -0.90 12.84 1.28
CA ASP A 138 0.02 13.97 1.41
C ASP A 138 0.61 14.38 0.05
N TYR A 139 0.96 13.40 -0.79
CA TYR A 139 1.45 13.67 -2.14
C TYR A 139 0.42 14.44 -2.98
N ALA A 140 -0.82 13.95 -3.02
CA ALA A 140 -1.89 14.56 -3.81
C ALA A 140 -2.23 15.99 -3.35
N LEU A 141 -2.08 16.30 -2.07
CA LEU A 141 -2.26 17.66 -1.54
C LEU A 141 -1.21 18.66 -2.07
N HIS A 142 -0.04 18.18 -2.47
CA HIS A 142 1.08 19.02 -2.91
C HIS A 142 1.32 18.95 -4.43
N HIS A 143 1.02 17.82 -5.06
CA HIS A 143 1.33 17.52 -6.46
C HIS A 143 0.17 16.76 -7.13
N PRO A 144 -0.99 17.40 -7.34
CA PRO A 144 -2.17 16.75 -7.92
C PRO A 144 -2.07 16.50 -9.44
N GLU A 145 -1.13 17.15 -10.14
CA GLU A 145 -1.07 17.18 -11.58
C GLU A 145 -0.85 15.79 -12.18
N GLY A 146 -1.69 15.42 -13.16
CA GLY A 146 -1.61 14.15 -13.88
C GLY A 146 -1.99 12.93 -13.03
N ILE A 147 -2.76 13.14 -11.94
CA ILE A 147 -3.38 12.10 -11.14
C ILE A 147 -4.88 12.19 -11.33
N GLN A 148 -5.51 11.07 -11.73
CA GLN A 148 -6.94 11.00 -12.01
C GLN A 148 -7.77 10.85 -10.74
N GLY A 149 -7.19 10.21 -9.70
CA GLY A 149 -7.84 10.04 -8.41
C GLY A 149 -6.98 9.29 -7.41
N VAL A 150 -7.38 9.37 -6.14
CA VAL A 150 -6.65 8.80 -5.01
C VAL A 150 -7.54 7.81 -4.24
N ILE A 151 -6.98 6.65 -3.94
CA ILE A 151 -7.61 5.61 -3.13
C ILE A 151 -6.72 5.40 -1.91
N ALA A 152 -7.26 5.61 -0.71
CA ALA A 152 -6.50 5.37 0.53
C ALA A 152 -7.24 4.35 1.40
N ALA A 153 -6.61 3.19 1.59
CA ALA A 153 -7.13 2.09 2.40
C ALA A 153 -6.49 2.14 3.80
N SER A 154 -7.33 2.15 4.82
CA SER A 154 -6.95 2.17 6.24
C SER A 154 -5.85 3.20 6.59
N PRO A 155 -5.90 4.45 6.03
CA PRO A 155 -4.84 5.43 6.26
C PRO A 155 -4.81 5.86 7.74
N PRO A 156 -3.63 6.05 8.36
CA PRO A 156 -3.50 6.52 9.73
C PRO A 156 -3.80 8.02 9.81
N LEU A 157 -5.08 8.37 9.87
CA LEU A 157 -5.56 9.75 9.92
C LEU A 157 -6.05 10.15 11.33
N GLY A 158 -5.97 9.26 12.30
CA GLY A 158 -6.36 9.48 13.69
C GLY A 158 -5.18 9.50 14.66
N ARG A 159 -5.50 9.49 15.95
CA ARG A 159 -4.48 9.33 17.00
C ARG A 159 -3.88 7.92 16.93
N LEU A 160 -2.56 7.83 17.02
CA LEU A 160 -1.83 6.55 16.91
C LEU A 160 -1.96 5.63 18.14
N GLY A 161 -2.78 5.96 19.12
CA GLY A 161 -2.98 5.14 20.32
C GLY A 161 -1.76 5.04 21.26
N VAL A 162 -0.72 5.81 21.01
CA VAL A 162 0.51 5.81 21.82
C VAL A 162 0.30 6.66 23.09
N PRO A 163 0.59 6.14 24.30
CA PRO A 163 0.47 6.90 25.54
C PRO A 163 1.29 8.20 25.53
N ALA A 164 0.74 9.26 26.13
CA ALA A 164 1.38 10.59 26.12
C ALA A 164 2.82 10.62 26.66
N PRO A 165 3.21 9.92 27.76
CA PRO A 165 4.60 9.87 28.20
C PRO A 165 5.54 9.26 27.17
N LEU A 166 5.09 8.22 26.45
CA LEU A 166 5.87 7.55 25.41
C LEU A 166 6.02 8.44 24.17
N LEU A 167 5.00 9.23 23.84
CA LEU A 167 5.10 10.25 22.78
C LEU A 167 6.10 11.35 23.15
N ALA A 168 6.13 11.79 24.42
CA ALA A 168 7.10 12.76 24.90
C ALA A 168 8.53 12.22 24.82
N LEU A 169 8.76 11.00 25.28
CA LEU A 169 10.05 10.32 25.15
C LEU A 169 10.44 10.16 23.67
N GLY A 170 9.51 9.76 22.81
CA GLY A 170 9.71 9.64 21.37
C GLY A 170 10.18 10.96 20.74
N ARG A 171 9.62 12.11 21.14
CA ARG A 171 10.06 13.43 20.67
C ARG A 171 11.50 13.75 21.08
N VAL A 172 11.89 13.42 22.30
CA VAL A 172 13.27 13.60 22.77
C VAL A 172 14.22 12.71 21.99
N LEU A 173 13.91 11.42 21.88
CA LEU A 173 14.72 10.47 21.11
C LEU A 173 14.80 10.83 19.62
N SER A 174 13.71 11.33 19.04
CA SER A 174 13.70 11.80 17.64
C SER A 174 14.72 12.93 17.39
N ARG A 175 15.05 13.73 18.39
CA ARG A 175 16.04 14.82 18.29
C ARG A 175 17.45 14.36 18.62
N LEU A 176 17.61 13.60 19.70
CA LEU A 176 18.94 13.22 20.21
C LEU A 176 19.49 11.95 19.54
N TRP A 177 18.64 11.02 19.21
CA TRP A 177 19.00 9.76 18.58
C TRP A 177 17.95 9.32 17.52
N PRO A 178 17.82 10.06 16.43
CA PRO A 178 16.74 9.90 15.44
C PRO A 178 16.69 8.51 14.81
N ARG A 179 17.84 7.86 14.64
CA ARG A 179 17.99 6.52 14.06
C ARG A 179 17.76 5.39 15.06
N PHE A 180 17.53 5.70 16.33
CA PHE A 180 17.19 4.68 17.31
C PHE A 180 15.95 3.92 16.89
N SER A 181 16.07 2.60 16.77
CA SER A 181 15.02 1.70 16.32
C SER A 181 14.75 0.62 17.35
N LEU A 182 13.50 0.21 17.42
CA LEU A 182 13.05 -0.89 18.25
C LEU A 182 12.01 -1.72 17.51
N ARG A 183 11.82 -2.97 17.93
CA ARG A 183 10.66 -3.73 17.48
C ARG A 183 9.41 -3.13 18.12
N THR A 184 8.45 -2.77 17.29
CA THR A 184 7.16 -2.30 17.79
C THR A 184 6.39 -3.50 18.37
N GLY A 185 5.72 -3.29 19.50
CA GLY A 185 4.80 -4.27 20.07
C GLY A 185 3.47 -4.36 19.30
N MET A 186 3.49 -4.17 17.99
CA MET A 186 2.30 -4.15 17.14
C MET A 186 1.58 -5.50 17.20
N ASP A 187 0.34 -5.49 17.63
CA ASP A 187 -0.53 -6.66 17.64
C ASP A 187 -1.02 -6.95 16.22
N LEU A 188 -0.42 -7.96 15.59
CA LEU A 188 -0.79 -8.38 14.25
C LEU A 188 -2.11 -9.15 14.18
N SER A 189 -2.71 -9.52 15.31
CA SER A 189 -4.06 -10.14 15.31
C SER A 189 -5.13 -9.19 14.76
N GLY A 190 -4.84 -7.90 14.69
CA GLY A 190 -5.69 -6.89 14.05
C GLY A 190 -5.42 -6.68 12.55
N LEU A 191 -4.46 -7.40 11.96
CA LEU A 191 -4.07 -7.22 10.56
C LEU A 191 -5.17 -7.71 9.61
N ALA A 192 -5.59 -8.95 9.76
CA ALA A 192 -6.67 -9.59 8.98
C ALA A 192 -7.46 -10.55 9.85
N ARG A 193 -8.69 -10.86 9.47
CA ARG A 193 -9.54 -11.88 10.12
C ARG A 193 -9.11 -13.30 9.74
N ASP A 194 -8.51 -13.45 8.55
CA ASP A 194 -7.96 -14.72 8.08
C ASP A 194 -6.57 -14.96 8.69
N PRO A 195 -6.38 -15.98 9.54
CA PRO A 195 -5.09 -16.30 10.14
C PRO A 195 -4.00 -16.62 9.10
N ALA A 196 -4.38 -17.21 7.95
CA ALA A 196 -3.43 -17.58 6.90
C ALA A 196 -2.74 -16.34 6.29
N VAL A 197 -3.41 -15.19 6.27
CA VAL A 197 -2.82 -13.92 5.85
C VAL A 197 -1.72 -13.49 6.82
N ILE A 198 -1.99 -13.60 8.13
CA ILE A 198 -1.04 -13.24 9.18
C ILE A 198 0.19 -14.16 9.12
N GLU A 199 -0.02 -15.47 8.95
CA GLU A 199 1.06 -16.46 8.80
C GLU A 199 1.92 -16.17 7.58
N THR A 200 1.31 -15.86 6.43
CA THR A 200 2.01 -15.51 5.19
C THR A 200 2.88 -14.26 5.39
N VAL A 201 2.35 -13.21 6.01
CA VAL A 201 3.09 -11.98 6.28
C VAL A 201 4.24 -12.23 7.25
N LEU A 202 4.02 -13.02 8.30
CA LEU A 202 5.06 -13.33 9.29
C LEU A 202 6.17 -14.23 8.74
N ALA A 203 5.87 -15.08 7.77
CA ALA A 203 6.84 -15.95 7.10
C ALA A 203 7.69 -15.20 6.06
N ASP A 204 7.28 -14.02 5.62
CA ASP A 204 8.01 -13.24 4.62
C ASP A 204 9.25 -12.58 5.23
N PRO A 205 10.47 -12.88 4.73
CA PRO A 205 11.72 -12.33 5.27
C PRO A 205 11.89 -10.83 5.03
N LEU A 206 11.14 -10.23 4.11
CA LEU A 206 11.19 -8.80 3.82
C LEU A 206 10.26 -7.99 4.73
N PHE A 207 9.27 -8.64 5.34
CA PHE A 207 8.39 -8.01 6.32
C PHE A 207 9.14 -7.69 7.62
N HIS A 208 8.84 -6.54 8.23
CA HIS A 208 9.43 -6.16 9.51
C HIS A 208 8.47 -5.40 10.43
N ARG A 209 8.72 -5.48 11.73
CA ARG A 209 8.00 -4.77 12.78
C ARG A 209 8.90 -3.76 13.50
N VAL A 210 9.72 -3.07 12.74
CA VAL A 210 10.62 -2.04 13.28
C VAL A 210 9.93 -0.68 13.24
N GLY A 211 10.15 0.12 14.25
CA GLY A 211 9.80 1.53 14.32
C GLY A 211 10.98 2.37 14.80
N THR A 212 11.04 3.62 14.38
CA THR A 212 12.02 4.60 14.88
C THR A 212 11.30 5.77 15.53
N ALA A 213 12.00 6.41 16.46
CA ALA A 213 11.48 7.60 17.12
C ALA A 213 11.22 8.73 16.09
N ARG A 214 12.11 8.87 15.10
CA ARG A 214 11.97 9.87 14.04
C ARG A 214 10.72 9.60 13.19
N LEU A 215 10.53 8.39 12.70
CA LEU A 215 9.35 8.07 11.89
C LEU A 215 8.06 8.33 12.67
N SER A 216 7.99 7.96 13.95
CA SER A 216 6.81 8.20 14.79
C SER A 216 6.45 9.70 14.87
N THR A 217 7.44 10.58 15.04
CA THR A 217 7.21 12.02 15.08
C THR A 217 6.82 12.59 13.73
N GLU A 218 7.46 12.12 12.65
CA GLU A 218 7.16 12.55 11.28
C GLU A 218 5.76 12.11 10.84
N VAL A 219 5.36 10.87 11.12
CA VAL A 219 3.99 10.37 10.85
C VAL A 219 2.96 11.20 11.64
N THR A 220 3.22 11.44 12.93
CA THR A 220 2.29 12.25 13.75
C THR A 220 2.11 13.66 13.17
N ALA A 221 3.19 14.30 12.75
CA ALA A 221 3.14 15.62 12.12
C ALA A 221 2.43 15.58 10.75
N ALA A 222 2.68 14.54 9.94
CA ALA A 222 2.03 14.35 8.64
C ALA A 222 0.51 14.15 8.79
N ILE A 223 0.07 13.33 9.75
CA ILE A 223 -1.37 13.15 10.06
C ILE A 223 -2.02 14.51 10.36
N ALA A 224 -1.39 15.32 11.20
CA ALA A 224 -1.93 16.63 11.56
C ALA A 224 -2.04 17.55 10.33
N ARG A 225 -1.00 17.60 9.48
CA ARG A 225 -0.99 18.40 8.25
C ARG A 225 -2.07 17.95 7.26
N VAL A 226 -2.14 16.65 6.98
CA VAL A 226 -3.13 16.07 6.05
C VAL A 226 -4.55 16.33 6.55
N GLN A 227 -4.82 16.10 7.84
CA GLN A 227 -6.11 16.41 8.45
C GLN A 227 -6.48 17.91 8.33
N GLN A 228 -5.53 18.80 8.58
CA GLN A 228 -5.75 20.24 8.47
C GLN A 228 -6.01 20.68 7.02
N ALA A 229 -5.36 20.01 6.06
CA ALA A 229 -5.50 20.32 4.64
C ALA A 229 -6.73 19.68 3.97
N ALA A 230 -7.50 18.84 4.65
CA ALA A 230 -8.67 18.14 4.10
C ALA A 230 -9.63 19.05 3.30
N PRO A 231 -10.00 20.29 3.74
CA PRO A 231 -10.87 21.16 2.96
C PRO A 231 -10.31 21.56 1.58
N ARG A 232 -9.01 21.45 1.39
CA ARG A 232 -8.31 21.80 0.13
C ARG A 232 -7.87 20.59 -0.67
N PHE A 233 -8.32 19.37 -0.31
CA PHE A 233 -7.95 18.16 -1.05
C PHE A 233 -8.44 18.30 -2.51
N PRO A 234 -7.54 18.18 -3.51
CA PRO A 234 -7.83 18.69 -4.85
C PRO A 234 -8.36 17.66 -5.85
N LEU A 235 -8.40 16.37 -5.50
CA LEU A 235 -8.68 15.27 -6.42
C LEU A 235 -9.89 14.42 -6.01
N PRO A 236 -10.49 13.67 -6.94
CA PRO A 236 -11.39 12.57 -6.61
C PRO A 236 -10.78 11.64 -5.56
N LEU A 237 -11.55 11.30 -4.52
CA LEU A 237 -11.06 10.57 -3.37
C LEU A 237 -11.98 9.41 -2.99
N LEU A 238 -11.39 8.21 -2.90
CA LEU A 238 -12.00 7.04 -2.27
C LEU A 238 -11.23 6.66 -1.01
N LEU A 239 -11.88 6.75 0.13
CA LEU A 239 -11.38 6.23 1.39
C LEU A 239 -12.01 4.87 1.68
N LEU A 240 -11.20 3.90 2.05
CA LEU A 240 -11.64 2.55 2.43
C LEU A 240 -11.18 2.28 3.86
N HIS A 241 -12.06 1.72 4.72
CA HIS A 241 -11.66 1.38 6.08
C HIS A 241 -12.44 0.18 6.61
N GLY A 242 -11.77 -0.70 7.36
CA GLY A 242 -12.42 -1.74 8.10
C GLY A 242 -13.05 -1.20 9.39
N SER A 243 -14.35 -1.45 9.62
CA SER A 243 -15.02 -0.88 10.80
C SER A 243 -14.52 -1.46 12.14
N ALA A 244 -13.87 -2.62 12.11
CA ALA A 244 -13.26 -3.28 13.26
C ALA A 244 -11.71 -3.23 13.23
N ASP A 245 -11.13 -2.30 12.46
CA ASP A 245 -9.68 -2.09 12.43
C ASP A 245 -9.18 -1.61 13.81
N ARG A 246 -8.36 -2.46 14.44
CA ARG A 246 -7.77 -2.21 15.76
C ARG A 246 -6.37 -1.62 15.68
N MET A 247 -5.73 -1.65 14.50
CA MET A 247 -4.41 -1.10 14.27
C MET A 247 -4.47 0.39 13.98
N VAL A 248 -5.41 0.77 13.09
CA VAL A 248 -5.70 2.16 12.72
C VAL A 248 -7.20 2.37 12.82
N ARG A 249 -7.62 3.18 13.79
CA ARG A 249 -9.04 3.39 14.06
C ARG A 249 -9.72 4.18 12.95
N PRO A 250 -10.95 3.78 12.50
CA PRO A 250 -11.65 4.41 11.38
C PRO A 250 -12.11 5.85 11.64
N GLU A 251 -12.17 6.30 12.90
CA GLU A 251 -12.60 7.66 13.26
C GLU A 251 -11.77 8.73 12.56
N GLY A 252 -10.46 8.49 12.34
CA GLY A 252 -9.59 9.41 11.61
C GLY A 252 -10.00 9.59 10.15
N SER A 253 -10.36 8.49 9.48
CA SER A 253 -10.86 8.51 8.10
C SER A 253 -12.24 9.16 8.00
N ARG A 254 -13.15 8.90 8.94
CA ARG A 254 -14.46 9.59 9.03
C ARG A 254 -14.29 11.09 9.18
N ALA A 255 -13.44 11.53 10.11
CA ALA A 255 -13.17 12.94 10.35
C ALA A 255 -12.53 13.64 9.13
N PHE A 256 -11.65 12.95 8.42
CA PHE A 256 -11.04 13.46 7.19
C PHE A 256 -12.09 13.58 6.07
N ALA A 257 -12.83 12.50 5.77
CA ALA A 257 -13.85 12.46 4.74
C ALA A 257 -14.92 13.56 4.91
N ALA A 258 -15.36 13.79 6.14
CA ALA A 258 -16.34 14.83 6.46
C ALA A 258 -15.85 16.25 6.14
N ARG A 259 -14.53 16.45 6.07
CA ARG A 259 -13.90 17.77 5.86
C ARG A 259 -13.32 17.98 4.47
N VAL A 260 -13.17 16.92 3.66
CA VAL A 260 -12.67 17.03 2.28
C VAL A 260 -13.60 17.95 1.48
N GLY A 261 -13.01 18.96 0.83
CA GLY A 261 -13.75 19.96 0.06
C GLY A 261 -14.11 19.51 -1.36
N HIS A 262 -13.41 18.53 -1.92
CA HIS A 262 -13.69 18.03 -3.26
C HIS A 262 -15.07 17.37 -3.32
N PRO A 263 -15.92 17.68 -4.33
CA PRO A 263 -17.27 17.14 -4.42
C PRO A 263 -17.30 15.63 -4.64
N ASP A 264 -16.34 15.11 -5.42
CA ASP A 264 -16.16 13.68 -5.69
C ASP A 264 -15.30 13.05 -4.59
N ARG A 265 -15.94 12.78 -3.46
CA ARG A 265 -15.34 12.11 -2.31
C ARG A 265 -16.24 11.02 -1.77
N GLU A 266 -15.67 9.90 -1.45
CA GLU A 266 -16.39 8.76 -0.91
C GLU A 266 -15.62 8.12 0.24
N LEU A 267 -16.33 7.70 1.29
CA LEU A 267 -15.84 6.83 2.35
C LEU A 267 -16.65 5.53 2.35
N ARG A 268 -15.99 4.40 2.13
CA ARG A 268 -16.59 3.06 2.26
C ARG A 268 -16.03 2.36 3.48
N GLU A 269 -16.91 1.99 4.40
CA GLU A 269 -16.56 1.20 5.56
C GLU A 269 -17.05 -0.23 5.37
N TYR A 270 -16.14 -1.18 5.63
CA TYR A 270 -16.43 -2.61 5.53
C TYR A 270 -16.73 -3.17 6.92
N ALA A 271 -17.98 -3.57 7.14
CA ALA A 271 -18.47 -4.03 8.44
C ALA A 271 -17.68 -5.25 8.95
N GLY A 272 -17.10 -5.13 10.14
CA GLY A 272 -16.32 -6.18 10.77
C GLY A 272 -14.94 -6.44 10.16
N ALA A 273 -14.56 -5.78 9.04
CA ALA A 273 -13.26 -5.95 8.43
C ALA A 273 -12.15 -5.31 9.29
N TYR A 274 -10.94 -5.89 9.19
CA TYR A 274 -9.74 -5.44 9.88
C TYR A 274 -8.89 -4.53 8.99
N HIS A 275 -7.56 -4.48 9.24
CA HIS A 275 -6.68 -3.46 8.69
C HIS A 275 -6.34 -3.66 7.19
N VAL A 276 -6.03 -4.89 6.76
CA VAL A 276 -5.56 -5.18 5.40
C VAL A 276 -6.72 -5.63 4.52
N LEU A 277 -7.48 -4.67 3.99
CA LEU A 277 -8.71 -4.92 3.22
C LEU A 277 -8.50 -5.77 1.96
N PHE A 278 -7.35 -5.63 1.28
CA PHE A 278 -7.05 -6.31 0.01
C PHE A 278 -6.61 -7.77 0.16
N ALA A 279 -6.44 -8.24 1.39
CA ALA A 279 -6.06 -9.61 1.69
C ALA A 279 -7.04 -10.32 2.64
N ASP A 280 -7.96 -9.58 3.28
CA ASP A 280 -8.93 -10.11 4.24
C ASP A 280 -10.10 -10.84 3.55
N LEU A 281 -11.02 -11.37 4.34
CA LEU A 281 -12.17 -12.18 3.87
C LEU A 281 -13.07 -11.48 2.85
N ASP A 282 -13.21 -10.15 2.94
CA ASP A 282 -14.03 -9.34 2.01
C ASP A 282 -13.25 -8.79 0.81
N ARG A 283 -12.02 -9.24 0.55
CA ARG A 283 -11.14 -8.69 -0.49
C ARG A 283 -11.79 -8.57 -1.86
N GLU A 284 -12.61 -9.56 -2.27
CA GLU A 284 -13.26 -9.53 -3.59
C GLU A 284 -14.24 -8.35 -3.70
N ARG A 285 -15.00 -8.07 -2.64
CA ARG A 285 -15.89 -6.91 -2.56
C ARG A 285 -15.09 -5.60 -2.60
N VAL A 286 -14.02 -5.52 -1.81
CA VAL A 286 -13.16 -4.33 -1.77
C VAL A 286 -12.56 -4.05 -3.15
N LEU A 287 -12.01 -5.07 -3.81
CA LEU A 287 -11.42 -4.95 -5.15
C LEU A 287 -12.46 -4.53 -6.20
N THR A 288 -13.67 -5.12 -6.16
CA THR A 288 -14.77 -4.75 -7.06
C THR A 288 -15.23 -3.30 -6.82
N ASP A 289 -15.29 -2.85 -5.58
CA ASP A 289 -15.65 -1.48 -5.24
C ASP A 289 -14.64 -0.47 -5.77
N VAL A 290 -13.34 -0.77 -5.65
CA VAL A 290 -12.26 0.05 -6.22
C VAL A 290 -12.30 0.05 -7.74
N GLU A 291 -12.52 -1.12 -8.36
CA GLU A 291 -12.67 -1.24 -9.81
C GLU A 291 -13.76 -0.34 -10.36
N ARG A 292 -14.96 -0.40 -9.77
CA ARG A 292 -16.09 0.46 -10.19
C ARG A 292 -15.75 1.93 -10.06
N TRP A 293 -15.16 2.30 -8.92
CA TRP A 293 -14.76 3.69 -8.68
C TRP A 293 -13.74 4.20 -9.70
N ILE A 294 -12.77 3.36 -10.11
CA ILE A 294 -11.82 3.69 -11.19
C ILE A 294 -12.55 3.77 -12.54
N ALA A 295 -13.40 2.79 -12.85
CA ALA A 295 -14.09 2.71 -14.14
C ALA A 295 -15.00 3.93 -14.41
N ASP A 296 -15.63 4.47 -13.37
CA ASP A 296 -16.47 5.67 -13.46
C ASP A 296 -15.67 6.95 -13.76
N ARG A 297 -14.32 6.88 -13.73
CA ARG A 297 -13.40 8.03 -13.92
C ARG A 297 -12.41 7.85 -15.07
N LEU A 298 -12.60 6.79 -15.86
CA LEU A 298 -11.88 6.53 -17.13
C LEU A 298 -12.66 7.07 -18.33
#